data_f31bd9b16c87de1c0a8d94ccb8271523
#
_entry.id   f31bd9b16c87de1c0a8d94ccb8271523
#
_cell.length_a   1.000
_cell.length_b   1.000
_cell.length_c   1.000
_cell.angle_alpha   90.00
_cell.angle_beta   90.00
_cell.angle_gamma   90.00
#
_symmetry.space_group_name_H-M   'P 1'
#
loop_
_entity.id
_entity.type
_entity.pdbx_description
1 polymer ?
#
loop_
_entity_poly.entity_id
_entity_poly.type
_entity_poly.pdbx_seq_one_letter_code
_entity_poly.pdbx_strand_id
1 'polypeptide(L)'
;MSVSSSEGPPWWEESEDNTSLSISWGRGVGTRSVSTCNGKLNLTDMGLTELPPLPEGILELRLDKNHLISLPPLPSSLLVLTCTRNHLISLPPLPEGLRFLLCNSNQLRSLPTLPSSLQVLECDYNLLTTLPELPASLEELMCGKNRITSLPSLPDLIELDCACNQLLSLPPLPASLRSLDCVANHLRWLPALPERLCVLYCKENPIETFPDLPRDLGYLMCDMYGISIELEDTTPEGIQQINTQMRGWTELLEQQSKERCMARCAIYKEQIMMVVWHPTRVAPFIERGIDLEDMM
;
A
#
# COMPACT_ATOMS: atom_id res chain seq x y z
N MET A 1 32.68 21.97 45.03
CA MET A 1 31.26 22.29 44.72
C MET A 1 30.76 21.18 43.82
N SER A 2 30.11 20.20 44.41
CA SER A 2 29.55 19.04 43.74
C SER A 2 28.18 19.40 43.18
N VAL A 3 28.00 19.28 41.88
CA VAL A 3 26.71 19.39 41.22
C VAL A 3 26.01 18.06 41.44
N SER A 4 24.99 18.08 42.27
CA SER A 4 24.09 16.93 42.43
C SER A 4 23.20 16.83 41.20
N SER A 5 23.37 15.79 40.38
CA SER A 5 22.42 15.35 39.38
C SER A 5 21.16 14.85 40.10
N SER A 6 20.09 15.64 40.03
CA SER A 6 18.75 15.17 40.43
C SER A 6 18.22 14.25 39.35
N GLU A 7 18.62 13.00 39.40
CA GLU A 7 17.88 11.94 38.75
C GLU A 7 16.57 11.76 39.51
N GLY A 8 15.44 12.09 38.86
CA GLY A 8 14.13 11.77 39.40
C GLY A 8 14.00 10.25 39.52
N PRO A 9 13.10 9.74 40.39
CA PRO A 9 12.93 8.30 40.54
C PRO A 9 12.51 7.67 39.22
N PRO A 10 12.96 6.44 38.94
CA PRO A 10 12.57 5.73 37.74
C PRO A 10 11.03 5.65 37.66
N TRP A 11 10.49 5.89 36.48
CA TRP A 11 9.06 5.92 36.22
C TRP A 11 8.36 4.56 36.40
N TRP A 12 9.11 3.53 36.75
CA TRP A 12 8.68 2.15 36.95
C TRP A 12 9.43 1.53 38.12
N GLU A 13 8.74 0.70 38.87
CA GLU A 13 9.33 -0.13 39.91
C GLU A 13 9.23 -1.61 39.47
N GLU A 14 10.36 -2.30 39.44
CA GLU A 14 10.37 -3.77 39.28
C GLU A 14 9.87 -4.41 40.58
N SER A 15 8.76 -5.17 40.50
CA SER A 15 8.36 -6.00 41.62
C SER A 15 9.24 -7.24 41.66
N GLU A 16 9.59 -7.73 42.87
CA GLU A 16 10.45 -8.89 43.06
C GLU A 16 9.93 -10.17 42.39
N ASP A 17 8.69 -10.23 41.97
CA ASP A 17 8.04 -11.32 41.23
C ASP A 17 8.11 -11.16 39.73
N ASN A 18 9.07 -10.55 39.12
CA ASN A 18 9.33 -10.47 37.64
C ASN A 18 8.09 -10.47 36.69
N THR A 19 6.88 -10.21 37.20
CA THR A 19 5.60 -10.32 36.50
C THR A 19 4.74 -9.07 36.56
N SER A 20 5.09 -8.06 37.35
CA SER A 20 4.32 -6.81 37.44
C SER A 20 5.21 -5.58 37.30
N LEU A 21 4.86 -4.70 36.37
CA LEU A 21 5.45 -3.36 36.20
C LEU A 21 4.45 -2.34 36.72
N SER A 22 4.88 -1.45 37.64
CA SER A 22 4.08 -0.29 38.00
C SER A 22 4.60 0.94 37.25
N ILE A 23 3.72 1.57 36.49
CA ILE A 23 4.04 2.78 35.74
C ILE A 23 3.32 3.95 36.39
N SER A 24 4.04 4.97 36.79
CA SER A 24 3.48 6.18 37.34
C SER A 24 3.40 7.29 36.28
N TRP A 25 2.23 7.88 36.09
CA TRP A 25 2.02 9.00 35.18
C TRP A 25 1.75 10.30 35.92
N GLY A 26 2.37 11.35 35.37
CA GLY A 26 1.94 12.71 35.54
C GLY A 26 2.34 13.41 36.82
N ARG A 27 2.49 14.72 36.73
CA ARG A 27 2.66 15.61 37.87
C ARG A 27 1.40 15.59 38.73
N GLY A 28 1.37 14.68 39.70
CA GLY A 28 0.57 14.80 40.90
C GLY A 28 -0.89 14.34 40.79
N VAL A 29 -1.25 13.14 40.48
CA VAL A 29 -2.41 12.40 41.03
C VAL A 29 -2.48 10.98 40.43
N GLY A 30 -2.14 9.99 41.21
CA GLY A 30 -2.52 8.60 40.98
C GLY A 30 -1.49 7.76 40.21
N THR A 31 -0.73 6.99 40.95
CA THR A 31 -0.04 5.78 40.41
C THR A 31 -1.08 4.80 39.95
N ARG A 32 -1.13 4.51 38.64
CA ARG A 32 -1.84 3.35 38.12
C ARG A 32 -0.79 2.22 37.97
N SER A 33 -0.94 1.17 38.73
CA SER A 33 -0.16 -0.03 38.56
C SER A 33 -0.76 -0.84 37.40
N VAL A 34 0.05 -1.08 36.39
CA VAL A 34 -0.31 -1.99 35.29
C VAL A 34 0.60 -3.22 35.43
N SER A 35 -0.03 -4.37 35.63
CA SER A 35 0.71 -5.62 35.71
C SER A 35 1.05 -6.13 34.33
N THR A 36 2.33 -6.47 34.10
CA THR A 36 2.72 -7.30 32.96
C THR A 36 2.40 -8.75 33.31
N CYS A 37 1.69 -9.42 32.45
CA CYS A 37 1.48 -10.85 32.56
C CYS A 37 2.21 -11.53 31.38
N ASN A 38 3.17 -12.38 31.66
CA ASN A 38 3.91 -13.14 30.65
C ASN A 38 4.55 -12.26 29.54
N GLY A 39 5.22 -11.18 29.92
CA GLY A 39 5.87 -10.25 28.96
C GLY A 39 4.88 -9.39 28.14
N LYS A 40 3.62 -9.31 28.53
CA LYS A 40 2.62 -8.49 27.87
C LYS A 40 2.33 -7.23 28.67
N LEU A 41 2.50 -6.06 28.02
CA LEU A 41 2.20 -4.76 28.57
C LEU A 41 1.07 -4.11 27.76
N ASN A 42 -0.09 -3.95 28.42
CA ASN A 42 -1.26 -3.33 27.79
C ASN A 42 -1.52 -1.95 28.40
N LEU A 43 -1.33 -0.91 27.59
CA LEU A 43 -1.54 0.49 27.93
C LEU A 43 -2.60 1.14 27.02
N THR A 44 -3.52 0.35 26.48
CA THR A 44 -4.57 0.81 25.57
C THR A 44 -5.55 1.77 26.27
N ASP A 45 -5.87 2.89 25.60
CA ASP A 45 -6.91 3.85 26.02
C ASP A 45 -6.66 4.47 27.41
N MET A 46 -5.39 4.82 27.67
CA MET A 46 -4.98 5.41 28.95
C MET A 46 -4.75 6.92 28.90
N GLY A 47 -4.99 7.56 27.74
CA GLY A 47 -4.81 9.00 27.55
C GLY A 47 -3.34 9.43 27.59
N LEU A 48 -2.40 8.55 27.24
CA LEU A 48 -0.97 8.79 27.31
C LEU A 48 -0.52 9.78 26.24
N THR A 49 0.29 10.76 26.63
CA THR A 49 0.94 11.69 25.73
C THR A 49 2.43 11.37 25.51
N GLU A 50 3.04 10.65 26.43
CA GLU A 50 4.44 10.22 26.40
C GLU A 50 4.60 8.88 27.13
N LEU A 51 5.67 8.17 26.84
CA LEU A 51 6.06 6.93 27.50
C LEU A 51 7.45 7.09 28.13
N PRO A 52 7.66 6.54 29.32
CA PRO A 52 8.99 6.40 29.89
C PRO A 52 9.81 5.37 29.10
N PRO A 53 11.12 5.24 29.36
CA PRO A 53 11.90 4.11 28.85
C PRO A 53 11.23 2.78 29.18
N LEU A 54 11.16 1.92 28.19
CA LEU A 54 10.51 0.60 28.32
C LEU A 54 11.54 -0.41 28.85
N PRO A 55 11.14 -1.28 29.80
CA PRO A 55 12.02 -2.33 30.31
C PRO A 55 12.20 -3.44 29.26
N GLU A 56 13.32 -4.13 29.33
CA GLU A 56 13.56 -5.34 28.57
C GLU A 56 12.65 -6.49 29.04
N GLY A 57 12.46 -7.50 28.15
CA GLY A 57 11.61 -8.66 28.45
C GLY A 57 10.14 -8.48 28.08
N ILE A 58 9.73 -7.30 27.59
CA ILE A 58 8.40 -7.12 26.99
C ILE A 58 8.37 -7.83 25.63
N LEU A 59 7.42 -8.75 25.47
CA LEU A 59 7.17 -9.49 24.23
C LEU A 59 6.01 -8.88 23.41
N GLU A 60 5.01 -8.32 24.09
CA GLU A 60 3.85 -7.72 23.49
C GLU A 60 3.56 -6.36 24.14
N LEU A 61 3.54 -5.30 23.34
CA LEU A 61 3.27 -3.93 23.78
C LEU A 61 2.05 -3.39 23.04
N ARG A 62 0.99 -3.07 23.81
CA ARG A 62 -0.24 -2.46 23.29
C ARG A 62 -0.38 -1.03 23.77
N LEU A 63 -0.41 -0.10 22.83
CA LEU A 63 -0.45 1.35 23.05
C LEU A 63 -1.66 2.02 22.37
N ASP A 64 -2.61 1.23 21.91
CA ASP A 64 -3.72 1.73 21.08
C ASP A 64 -4.54 2.82 21.76
N LYS A 65 -5.11 3.74 20.97
CA LYS A 65 -6.03 4.79 21.44
C LYS A 65 -5.43 5.67 22.55
N ASN A 66 -4.25 6.17 22.32
CA ASN A 66 -3.58 7.16 23.17
C ASN A 66 -3.32 8.47 22.39
N HIS A 67 -2.56 9.38 22.96
CA HIS A 67 -2.17 10.66 22.36
C HIS A 67 -0.67 10.77 22.15
N LEU A 68 0.00 9.64 21.91
CA LEU A 68 1.45 9.57 21.76
C LEU A 68 1.90 10.24 20.46
N ILE A 69 2.89 11.10 20.53
CA ILE A 69 3.52 11.76 19.38
C ILE A 69 4.79 11.02 18.94
N SER A 70 5.45 10.35 19.86
CA SER A 70 6.66 9.54 19.63
C SER A 70 6.69 8.36 20.59
N LEU A 71 7.51 7.37 20.25
CA LEU A 71 7.80 6.22 21.12
C LEU A 71 9.26 6.27 21.57
N PRO A 72 9.57 5.82 22.80
CA PRO A 72 10.95 5.59 23.21
C PRO A 72 11.58 4.43 22.42
N PRO A 73 12.89 4.16 22.58
CA PRO A 73 13.51 2.95 22.07
C PRO A 73 12.71 1.71 22.50
N LEU A 74 12.50 0.80 21.55
CA LEU A 74 11.74 -0.43 21.80
C LEU A 74 12.65 -1.53 22.39
N PRO A 75 12.11 -2.37 23.30
CA PRO A 75 12.86 -3.52 23.83
C PRO A 75 13.27 -4.50 22.73
N SER A 76 14.46 -5.05 22.81
CA SER A 76 14.98 -6.02 21.84
C SER A 76 14.19 -7.33 21.79
N SER A 77 13.48 -7.65 22.88
CA SER A 77 12.63 -8.84 23.04
C SER A 77 11.25 -8.73 22.35
N LEU A 78 10.87 -7.53 21.86
CA LEU A 78 9.50 -7.27 21.39
C LEU A 78 9.13 -8.05 20.13
N LEU A 79 8.01 -8.77 20.18
CA LEU A 79 7.46 -9.56 19.08
C LEU A 79 6.21 -8.92 18.47
N VAL A 80 5.43 -8.19 19.28
CA VAL A 80 4.16 -7.56 18.88
C VAL A 80 4.13 -6.13 19.37
N LEU A 81 3.91 -5.19 18.45
CA LEU A 81 3.69 -3.78 18.74
C LEU A 81 2.37 -3.33 18.13
N THR A 82 1.43 -2.89 18.98
CA THR A 82 0.22 -2.19 18.53
C THR A 82 0.20 -0.75 19.07
N CYS A 83 0.14 0.20 18.16
CA CYS A 83 0.11 1.63 18.51
C CYS A 83 -0.92 2.39 17.66
N THR A 84 -2.02 1.71 17.34
CA THR A 84 -3.11 2.20 16.51
C THR A 84 -3.83 3.39 17.16
N ARG A 85 -4.29 4.36 16.36
CA ARG A 85 -5.02 5.55 16.83
C ARG A 85 -4.23 6.35 17.87
N ASN A 86 -3.09 6.86 17.43
CA ASN A 86 -2.23 7.80 18.15
C ASN A 86 -1.92 9.02 17.26
N HIS A 87 -0.94 9.82 17.62
CA HIS A 87 -0.48 10.98 16.86
C HIS A 87 0.99 10.82 16.45
N LEU A 88 1.46 9.58 16.27
CA LEU A 88 2.86 9.29 15.95
C LEU A 88 3.24 9.86 14.59
N ILE A 89 4.34 10.62 14.58
CA ILE A 89 4.91 11.19 13.35
C ILE A 89 6.03 10.32 12.76
N SER A 90 6.64 9.48 13.57
CA SER A 90 7.67 8.50 13.21
C SER A 90 7.67 7.35 14.21
N LEU A 91 8.27 6.23 13.81
CA LEU A 91 8.57 5.10 14.69
C LEU A 91 10.08 5.04 14.96
N PRO A 92 10.52 4.60 16.16
CA PRO A 92 11.92 4.29 16.41
C PRO A 92 12.37 3.07 15.57
N PRO A 93 13.67 2.74 15.54
CA PRO A 93 14.16 1.50 14.97
C PRO A 93 13.39 0.31 15.55
N LEU A 94 12.99 -0.62 14.67
CA LEU A 94 12.23 -1.80 15.05
C LEU A 94 13.18 -2.94 15.46
N PRO A 95 12.86 -3.72 16.51
CA PRO A 95 13.69 -4.84 16.91
C PRO A 95 13.60 -6.00 15.91
N GLU A 96 14.70 -6.71 15.71
CA GLU A 96 14.83 -7.79 14.71
C GLU A 96 13.86 -8.96 14.92
N GLY A 97 13.36 -9.16 16.17
CA GLY A 97 12.39 -10.19 16.49
C GLY A 97 10.94 -9.85 16.23
N LEU A 98 10.63 -8.60 15.83
CA LEU A 98 9.25 -8.13 15.70
C LEU A 98 8.53 -8.87 14.55
N ARG A 99 7.36 -9.43 14.86
CA ARG A 99 6.51 -10.19 13.90
C ARG A 99 5.25 -9.44 13.49
N PHE A 100 4.69 -8.66 14.41
CA PHE A 100 3.42 -7.96 14.20
C PHE A 100 3.60 -6.48 14.51
N LEU A 101 3.38 -5.62 13.53
CA LEU A 101 3.41 -4.17 13.66
C LEU A 101 2.07 -3.58 13.20
N LEU A 102 1.25 -3.12 14.15
CA LEU A 102 -0.01 -2.47 13.91
C LEU A 102 0.11 -0.98 14.30
N CYS A 103 0.23 -0.10 13.32
CA CYS A 103 0.43 1.33 13.52
C CYS A 103 -0.59 2.19 12.75
N ASN A 104 -1.80 1.64 12.53
CA ASN A 104 -2.89 2.30 11.83
C ASN A 104 -3.33 3.60 12.49
N SER A 105 -3.89 4.51 11.70
CA SER A 105 -4.47 5.77 12.21
C SER A 105 -3.49 6.59 13.04
N ASN A 106 -2.39 6.98 12.39
CA ASN A 106 -1.35 7.85 12.93
C ASN A 106 -1.02 8.98 11.92
N GLN A 107 0.11 9.65 12.10
CA GLN A 107 0.59 10.72 11.21
C GLN A 107 1.96 10.37 10.61
N LEU A 108 2.23 9.08 10.44
CA LEU A 108 3.51 8.58 9.94
C LEU A 108 3.73 9.03 8.49
N ARG A 109 4.91 9.59 8.21
CA ARG A 109 5.32 10.00 6.86
C ARG A 109 6.26 9.00 6.20
N SER A 110 6.92 8.19 6.99
CA SER A 110 7.79 7.10 6.57
C SER A 110 7.80 6.01 7.64
N LEU A 111 8.15 4.80 7.26
CA LEU A 111 8.46 3.70 8.17
C LEU A 111 9.98 3.51 8.25
N PRO A 112 10.51 3.06 9.40
CA PRO A 112 11.90 2.61 9.49
C PRO A 112 12.11 1.34 8.66
N THR A 113 13.36 0.86 8.58
CA THR A 113 13.65 -0.46 8.02
C THR A 113 12.86 -1.54 8.75
N LEU A 114 12.24 -2.44 7.97
CA LEU A 114 11.43 -3.52 8.53
C LEU A 114 12.32 -4.72 8.87
N PRO A 115 12.12 -5.35 10.03
CA PRO A 115 12.91 -6.53 10.41
C PRO A 115 12.56 -7.75 9.56
N SER A 116 13.53 -8.64 9.37
CA SER A 116 13.39 -9.84 8.54
C SER A 116 12.40 -10.88 9.08
N SER A 117 11.93 -10.70 10.31
CA SER A 117 10.95 -11.57 10.99
C SER A 117 9.50 -11.09 10.86
N LEU A 118 9.27 -9.90 10.27
CA LEU A 118 7.94 -9.27 10.24
C LEU A 118 6.99 -10.07 9.34
N GLN A 119 5.83 -10.46 9.89
CA GLN A 119 4.79 -11.25 9.23
C GLN A 119 3.56 -10.41 8.86
N VAL A 120 3.19 -9.47 9.73
CA VAL A 120 2.02 -8.61 9.54
C VAL A 120 2.43 -7.15 9.70
N LEU A 121 2.09 -6.33 8.71
CA LEU A 121 2.25 -4.88 8.74
C LEU A 121 0.92 -4.22 8.45
N GLU A 122 0.36 -3.56 9.47
CA GLU A 122 -0.81 -2.68 9.31
C GLU A 122 -0.39 -1.23 9.53
N CYS A 123 -0.46 -0.43 8.48
CA CYS A 123 -0.09 0.99 8.51
C CYS A 123 -1.10 1.90 7.79
N ASP A 124 -2.36 1.46 7.75
CA ASP A 124 -3.46 2.21 7.16
C ASP A 124 -3.69 3.56 7.82
N TYR A 125 -4.36 4.50 7.12
CA TYR A 125 -4.70 5.81 7.67
C TYR A 125 -3.48 6.54 8.23
N ASN A 126 -2.46 6.71 7.39
CA ASN A 126 -1.25 7.47 7.68
C ASN A 126 -0.95 8.48 6.57
N LEU A 127 0.24 9.05 6.55
CA LEU A 127 0.68 10.03 5.55
C LEU A 127 1.87 9.50 4.74
N LEU A 128 1.97 8.18 4.61
CA LEU A 128 3.08 7.51 3.91
C LEU A 128 3.03 7.83 2.41
N THR A 129 4.17 8.17 1.83
CA THR A 129 4.34 8.37 0.39
C THR A 129 5.03 7.21 -0.30
N THR A 130 5.79 6.44 0.45
CA THR A 130 6.52 5.24 0.03
C THR A 130 6.54 4.22 1.16
N LEU A 131 6.79 2.96 0.83
CA LEU A 131 7.12 1.90 1.79
C LEU A 131 8.60 1.54 1.67
N PRO A 132 9.27 1.11 2.75
CA PRO A 132 10.60 0.51 2.68
C PRO A 132 10.55 -0.85 1.95
N GLU A 133 11.70 -1.47 1.72
CA GLU A 133 11.75 -2.86 1.25
C GLU A 133 10.99 -3.78 2.20
N LEU A 134 10.17 -4.68 1.63
CA LEU A 134 9.35 -5.60 2.40
C LEU A 134 10.15 -6.90 2.65
N PRO A 135 10.15 -7.41 3.89
CA PRO A 135 10.86 -8.65 4.20
C PRO A 135 10.15 -9.87 3.60
N ALA A 136 10.93 -10.90 3.27
CA ALA A 136 10.41 -12.14 2.67
C ALA A 136 9.42 -12.91 3.56
N SER A 137 9.42 -12.65 4.85
CA SER A 137 8.52 -13.24 5.84
C SER A 137 7.14 -12.59 5.91
N LEU A 138 6.93 -11.44 5.20
CA LEU A 138 5.68 -10.70 5.29
C LEU A 138 4.58 -11.45 4.56
N GLU A 139 3.49 -11.74 5.27
CA GLU A 139 2.31 -12.46 4.78
C GLU A 139 1.12 -11.51 4.55
N GLU A 140 0.98 -10.47 5.40
CA GLU A 140 -0.13 -9.52 5.34
C GLU A 140 0.38 -8.08 5.32
N LEU A 141 -0.09 -7.31 4.34
CA LEU A 141 0.22 -5.89 4.19
C LEU A 141 -1.05 -5.07 4.04
N MET A 142 -1.36 -4.27 5.06
CA MET A 142 -2.43 -3.29 5.07
C MET A 142 -1.81 -1.88 5.05
N CYS A 143 -1.87 -1.20 3.91
CA CYS A 143 -1.31 0.14 3.73
C CYS A 143 -2.31 1.11 3.08
N GLY A 144 -3.60 0.82 3.20
CA GLY A 144 -4.68 1.64 2.68
C GLY A 144 -4.72 3.06 3.26
N LYS A 145 -5.42 3.96 2.59
CA LYS A 145 -5.62 5.35 3.05
C LYS A 145 -4.33 6.07 3.45
N ASN A 146 -3.40 6.07 2.49
CA ASN A 146 -2.12 6.76 2.54
C ASN A 146 -1.94 7.66 1.30
N ARG A 147 -0.71 8.01 0.96
CA ARG A 147 -0.35 8.81 -0.22
C ARG A 147 0.69 8.10 -1.08
N ILE A 148 0.67 6.76 -1.06
CA ILE A 148 1.67 5.92 -1.71
C ILE A 148 1.49 6.01 -3.22
N THR A 149 2.59 6.27 -3.94
CA THR A 149 2.58 6.40 -5.40
C THR A 149 3.10 5.15 -6.11
N SER A 150 3.86 4.31 -5.42
CA SER A 150 4.37 3.02 -5.91
C SER A 150 4.61 2.08 -4.75
N LEU A 151 4.39 0.79 -4.96
CA LEU A 151 4.74 -0.27 -4.03
C LEU A 151 6.13 -0.84 -4.38
N PRO A 152 6.92 -1.27 -3.38
CA PRO A 152 8.14 -2.05 -3.63
C PRO A 152 7.80 -3.44 -4.19
N SER A 153 8.82 -4.26 -4.47
CA SER A 153 8.60 -5.67 -4.80
C SER A 153 7.84 -6.37 -3.68
N LEU A 154 6.82 -7.17 -4.04
CA LEU A 154 6.00 -7.88 -3.08
C LEU A 154 6.64 -9.24 -2.76
N PRO A 155 6.78 -9.60 -1.48
CA PRO A 155 7.11 -10.97 -1.07
C PRO A 155 5.90 -11.91 -1.29
N ASP A 156 5.95 -13.12 -0.76
CA ASP A 156 4.87 -14.12 -0.87
C ASP A 156 3.65 -13.76 0.01
N LEU A 157 3.08 -12.58 -0.22
CA LEU A 157 1.90 -12.11 0.50
C LEU A 157 0.68 -13.02 0.28
N ILE A 158 -0.13 -13.15 1.34
CA ILE A 158 -1.46 -13.77 1.31
C ILE A 158 -2.54 -12.70 1.14
N GLU A 159 -2.36 -11.54 1.79
CA GLU A 159 -3.31 -10.43 1.76
C GLU A 159 -2.61 -9.11 1.51
N LEU A 160 -3.17 -8.31 0.59
CA LEU A 160 -2.71 -6.96 0.26
C LEU A 160 -3.89 -5.99 0.22
N ASP A 161 -3.93 -5.06 1.16
CA ASP A 161 -4.76 -3.86 1.10
C ASP A 161 -3.88 -2.64 0.81
N CYS A 162 -4.07 -2.05 -0.36
CA CYS A 162 -3.45 -0.79 -0.77
C CYS A 162 -4.50 0.24 -1.23
N ALA A 163 -5.74 0.10 -0.77
CA ALA A 163 -6.85 0.97 -1.15
C ALA A 163 -6.63 2.44 -0.78
N CYS A 164 -7.28 3.35 -1.49
CA CYS A 164 -7.25 4.78 -1.21
C CYS A 164 -5.80 5.34 -1.15
N ASN A 165 -5.05 5.12 -2.22
CA ASN A 165 -3.69 5.62 -2.40
C ASN A 165 -3.57 6.38 -3.74
N GLN A 166 -2.35 6.59 -4.23
CA GLN A 166 -2.07 7.29 -5.50
C GLN A 166 -1.29 6.40 -6.47
N LEU A 167 -1.56 5.09 -6.43
CA LEU A 167 -0.83 4.10 -7.22
C LEU A 167 -1.18 4.23 -8.71
N LEU A 168 -0.16 4.30 -9.56
CA LEU A 168 -0.31 4.30 -11.03
C LEU A 168 -0.23 2.89 -11.62
N SER A 169 0.43 1.99 -10.92
CA SER A 169 0.58 0.57 -11.28
C SER A 169 0.82 -0.28 -10.03
N LEU A 170 0.55 -1.56 -10.12
CA LEU A 170 0.95 -2.56 -9.14
C LEU A 170 2.17 -3.32 -9.64
N PRO A 171 3.09 -3.73 -8.77
CA PRO A 171 4.15 -4.68 -9.13
C PRO A 171 3.56 -6.06 -9.46
N PRO A 172 4.35 -7.00 -10.00
CA PRO A 172 3.91 -8.39 -10.15
C PRO A 172 3.35 -8.94 -8.84
N LEU A 173 2.18 -9.58 -8.90
CA LEU A 173 1.52 -10.15 -7.73
C LEU A 173 2.07 -11.55 -7.42
N PRO A 174 2.32 -11.87 -6.15
CA PRO A 174 2.82 -13.19 -5.77
C PRO A 174 1.75 -14.28 -5.96
N ALA A 175 2.18 -15.51 -6.28
CA ALA A 175 1.28 -16.64 -6.50
C ALA A 175 0.52 -17.08 -5.23
N SER A 176 0.97 -16.67 -4.06
CA SER A 176 0.35 -16.90 -2.75
C SER A 176 -0.86 -16.02 -2.46
N LEU A 177 -1.01 -14.89 -3.20
CA LEU A 177 -2.01 -13.87 -2.90
C LEU A 177 -3.44 -14.40 -3.05
N ARG A 178 -4.26 -14.20 -2.02
CA ARG A 178 -5.67 -14.62 -1.95
C ARG A 178 -6.63 -13.45 -1.92
N SER A 179 -6.22 -12.32 -1.37
CA SER A 179 -7.03 -11.12 -1.25
C SER A 179 -6.25 -9.91 -1.73
N LEU A 180 -6.84 -9.13 -2.64
CA LEU A 180 -6.31 -7.88 -3.14
C LEU A 180 -7.37 -6.80 -3.03
N ASP A 181 -7.12 -5.79 -2.22
CA ASP A 181 -7.86 -4.53 -2.22
C ASP A 181 -6.98 -3.40 -2.75
N CYS A 182 -7.33 -2.87 -3.91
CA CYS A 182 -6.68 -1.72 -4.53
C CYS A 182 -7.68 -0.62 -4.94
N VAL A 183 -8.84 -0.57 -4.28
CA VAL A 183 -9.91 0.43 -4.50
C VAL A 183 -9.35 1.85 -4.41
N ALA A 184 -9.91 2.77 -5.17
CA ALA A 184 -9.60 4.21 -5.13
C ALA A 184 -8.10 4.50 -5.28
N ASN A 185 -7.57 4.17 -6.45
CA ASN A 185 -6.23 4.46 -6.90
C ASN A 185 -6.25 5.06 -8.33
N HIS A 186 -5.12 5.13 -9.00
CA HIS A 186 -4.99 5.64 -10.37
C HIS A 186 -4.52 4.55 -11.35
N LEU A 187 -4.91 3.30 -11.09
CA LEU A 187 -4.51 2.15 -11.88
C LEU A 187 -5.23 2.15 -13.23
N ARG A 188 -4.48 2.09 -14.33
CA ARG A 188 -5.03 1.91 -15.68
C ARG A 188 -5.12 0.47 -16.13
N TRP A 189 -4.34 -0.39 -15.52
CA TRP A 189 -4.31 -1.85 -15.74
C TRP A 189 -3.93 -2.57 -14.45
N LEU A 190 -4.33 -3.82 -14.37
CA LEU A 190 -3.89 -4.75 -13.34
C LEU A 190 -2.82 -5.67 -13.93
N PRO A 191 -1.82 -6.10 -13.15
CA PRO A 191 -0.92 -7.17 -13.55
C PRO A 191 -1.69 -8.50 -13.68
N ALA A 192 -1.03 -9.54 -14.19
CA ALA A 192 -1.60 -10.89 -14.19
C ALA A 192 -2.05 -11.28 -12.78
N LEU A 193 -3.29 -11.74 -12.65
CA LEU A 193 -3.86 -12.14 -11.38
C LEU A 193 -3.44 -13.57 -11.03
N PRO A 194 -3.02 -13.86 -9.79
CA PRO A 194 -2.65 -15.20 -9.39
C PRO A 194 -3.86 -16.13 -9.34
N GLU A 195 -3.66 -17.40 -9.70
CA GLU A 195 -4.74 -18.40 -9.76
C GLU A 195 -5.48 -18.64 -8.44
N ARG A 196 -4.79 -18.37 -7.31
CA ARG A 196 -5.34 -18.54 -5.96
C ARG A 196 -6.06 -17.30 -5.42
N LEU A 197 -6.19 -16.24 -6.20
CA LEU A 197 -6.89 -15.04 -5.78
C LEU A 197 -8.38 -15.34 -5.65
N CYS A 198 -8.91 -15.13 -4.44
CA CYS A 198 -10.32 -15.38 -4.11
C CYS A 198 -11.13 -14.07 -4.00
N VAL A 199 -10.46 -12.96 -3.66
CA VAL A 199 -11.08 -11.66 -3.43
C VAL A 199 -10.35 -10.59 -4.22
N LEU A 200 -11.07 -9.82 -5.03
CA LEU A 200 -10.54 -8.69 -5.80
C LEU A 200 -11.45 -7.46 -5.66
N TYR A 201 -10.96 -6.44 -4.99
CA TYR A 201 -11.59 -5.12 -4.93
C TYR A 201 -10.72 -4.12 -5.67
N CYS A 202 -11.21 -3.57 -6.79
CA CYS A 202 -10.48 -2.63 -7.64
C CYS A 202 -11.35 -1.48 -8.18
N LYS A 203 -12.49 -1.21 -7.54
CA LYS A 203 -13.35 -0.05 -7.86
C LYS A 203 -12.60 1.28 -7.77
N GLU A 204 -13.16 2.31 -8.36
CA GLU A 204 -12.64 3.67 -8.31
C GLU A 204 -11.20 3.76 -8.84
N ASN A 205 -10.94 3.03 -9.93
CA ASN A 205 -9.72 3.11 -10.70
C ASN A 205 -10.04 3.33 -12.19
N PRO A 206 -9.23 4.10 -12.93
CA PRO A 206 -9.43 4.28 -14.37
C PRO A 206 -8.93 3.07 -15.18
N ILE A 207 -9.33 1.83 -14.82
CA ILE A 207 -8.87 0.61 -15.47
C ILE A 207 -9.44 0.53 -16.88
N GLU A 208 -8.56 0.44 -17.86
CA GLU A 208 -8.91 0.35 -19.29
C GLU A 208 -8.99 -1.11 -19.76
N THR A 209 -8.17 -1.97 -19.19
CA THR A 209 -8.10 -3.39 -19.55
C THR A 209 -7.95 -4.27 -18.33
N PHE A 210 -8.67 -5.40 -18.33
CA PHE A 210 -8.59 -6.39 -17.26
C PHE A 210 -7.81 -7.63 -17.74
N PRO A 211 -6.95 -8.20 -16.88
CA PRO A 211 -6.43 -9.54 -17.11
C PRO A 211 -7.53 -10.59 -16.96
N ASP A 212 -7.28 -11.82 -17.39
CA ASP A 212 -8.19 -12.92 -17.13
C ASP A 212 -8.40 -13.07 -15.61
N LEU A 213 -9.66 -13.18 -15.20
CA LEU A 213 -10.01 -13.40 -13.80
C LEU A 213 -9.73 -14.86 -13.43
N PRO A 214 -9.17 -15.12 -12.24
CA PRO A 214 -8.94 -16.48 -11.75
C PRO A 214 -10.24 -17.28 -11.63
N ARG A 215 -10.17 -18.56 -11.91
CA ARG A 215 -11.35 -19.45 -11.94
C ARG A 215 -12.13 -19.49 -10.62
N ASP A 216 -11.40 -19.49 -9.51
CA ASP A 216 -11.95 -19.63 -8.17
C ASP A 216 -12.12 -18.27 -7.45
N LEU A 217 -12.22 -17.17 -8.22
CA LEU A 217 -12.49 -15.85 -7.68
C LEU A 217 -13.91 -15.80 -7.11
N GLY A 218 -14.05 -15.68 -5.78
CA GLY A 218 -15.32 -15.66 -5.08
C GLY A 218 -15.98 -14.28 -5.02
N TYR A 219 -15.16 -13.24 -4.84
CA TYR A 219 -15.63 -11.86 -4.68
C TYR A 219 -14.94 -10.92 -5.66
N LEU A 220 -15.72 -10.17 -6.41
CA LEU A 220 -15.23 -9.16 -7.35
C LEU A 220 -15.98 -7.85 -7.16
N MET A 221 -15.23 -6.78 -6.95
CA MET A 221 -15.76 -5.42 -6.95
C MET A 221 -14.89 -4.55 -7.86
N CYS A 222 -15.43 -4.16 -9.01
CA CYS A 222 -14.71 -3.37 -10.01
C CYS A 222 -15.61 -2.42 -10.76
N ASP A 223 -15.01 -1.41 -11.39
CA ASP A 223 -15.65 -0.58 -12.39
C ASP A 223 -15.13 -0.97 -13.76
N MET A 224 -16.02 -1.43 -14.63
CA MET A 224 -15.70 -1.87 -15.98
C MET A 224 -16.53 -1.07 -17.00
N TYR A 225 -15.85 -0.38 -17.92
CA TYR A 225 -16.50 0.37 -18.99
C TYR A 225 -17.60 1.35 -18.51
N GLY A 226 -17.43 1.93 -17.32
CA GLY A 226 -18.39 2.84 -16.70
C GLY A 226 -19.55 2.14 -15.98
N ILE A 227 -19.48 0.82 -15.81
CA ILE A 227 -20.45 0.02 -15.06
C ILE A 227 -19.78 -0.51 -13.80
N SER A 228 -20.39 -0.28 -12.65
CA SER A 228 -19.95 -0.85 -11.37
C SER A 228 -20.43 -2.29 -11.27
N ILE A 229 -19.50 -3.20 -11.05
CA ILE A 229 -19.75 -4.63 -10.93
C ILE A 229 -19.41 -5.07 -9.51
N GLU A 230 -20.37 -5.71 -8.88
CA GLU A 230 -20.21 -6.35 -7.57
C GLU A 230 -20.74 -7.76 -7.69
N LEU A 231 -19.86 -8.74 -7.48
CA LEU A 231 -20.19 -10.16 -7.54
C LEU A 231 -19.76 -10.81 -6.24
N GLU A 232 -20.66 -11.60 -5.69
CA GLU A 232 -20.43 -12.42 -4.50
C GLU A 232 -20.73 -13.88 -4.87
N ASP A 233 -19.99 -14.82 -4.28
CA ASP A 233 -20.15 -16.25 -4.48
C ASP A 233 -20.19 -16.66 -5.96
N THR A 234 -19.22 -16.19 -6.75
CA THR A 234 -19.14 -16.49 -8.17
C THR A 234 -18.84 -17.96 -8.43
N THR A 235 -19.46 -18.53 -9.47
CA THR A 235 -19.15 -19.89 -9.91
C THR A 235 -18.02 -19.86 -10.96
N PRO A 236 -17.23 -20.95 -11.11
CA PRO A 236 -16.21 -21.06 -12.15
C PRO A 236 -16.75 -20.83 -13.57
N GLU A 237 -17.97 -21.28 -13.84
CA GLU A 237 -18.66 -21.06 -15.12
C GLU A 237 -19.02 -19.59 -15.33
N GLY A 238 -19.47 -18.91 -14.26
CA GLY A 238 -19.75 -17.47 -14.27
C GLY A 238 -18.50 -16.67 -14.57
N ILE A 239 -17.37 -16.96 -13.91
CA ILE A 239 -16.09 -16.33 -14.19
C ILE A 239 -15.64 -16.57 -15.64
N GLN A 240 -15.79 -17.78 -16.16
CA GLN A 240 -15.45 -18.07 -17.56
C GLN A 240 -16.30 -17.25 -18.54
N GLN A 241 -17.59 -17.07 -18.24
CA GLN A 241 -18.47 -16.23 -19.05
C GLN A 241 -18.05 -14.75 -19.02
N ILE A 242 -17.70 -14.22 -17.83
CA ILE A 242 -17.19 -12.87 -17.66
C ILE A 242 -15.90 -12.69 -18.46
N ASN A 243 -14.93 -13.58 -18.31
CA ASN A 243 -13.67 -13.53 -19.06
C ASN A 243 -13.90 -13.52 -20.58
N THR A 244 -14.85 -14.32 -21.08
CA THR A 244 -15.19 -14.35 -22.50
C THR A 244 -15.78 -13.03 -22.96
N GLN A 245 -16.68 -12.44 -22.18
CA GLN A 245 -17.26 -11.13 -22.49
C GLN A 245 -16.21 -10.02 -22.46
N MET A 246 -15.32 -10.02 -21.44
CA MET A 246 -14.25 -9.03 -21.31
C MET A 246 -13.30 -9.07 -22.51
N ARG A 247 -12.89 -10.25 -22.97
CA ARG A 247 -12.05 -10.38 -24.17
C ARG A 247 -12.75 -9.80 -25.40
N GLY A 248 -14.03 -10.08 -25.60
CA GLY A 248 -14.80 -9.52 -26.71
C GLY A 248 -14.87 -7.97 -26.65
N TRP A 249 -15.03 -7.38 -25.47
CA TRP A 249 -14.99 -5.93 -25.29
C TRP A 249 -13.60 -5.33 -25.56
N THR A 250 -12.54 -6.00 -25.09
CA THR A 250 -11.16 -5.56 -25.32
C THR A 250 -10.83 -5.56 -26.80
N GLU A 251 -11.17 -6.62 -27.53
CA GLU A 251 -10.99 -6.72 -28.99
C GLU A 251 -11.74 -5.61 -29.75
N LEU A 252 -13.00 -5.34 -29.36
CA LEU A 252 -13.80 -4.27 -29.95
C LEU A 252 -13.19 -2.89 -29.72
N LEU A 253 -12.71 -2.60 -28.51
CA LEU A 253 -12.06 -1.33 -28.17
C LEU A 253 -10.74 -1.15 -28.90
N GLU A 254 -9.94 -2.22 -29.02
CA GLU A 254 -8.70 -2.18 -29.80
C GLU A 254 -8.97 -1.92 -31.29
N GLN A 255 -9.99 -2.56 -31.85
CA GLN A 255 -10.38 -2.32 -33.23
C GLN A 255 -10.82 -0.86 -33.44
N GLN A 256 -11.68 -0.32 -32.57
CA GLN A 256 -12.11 1.07 -32.63
C GLN A 256 -10.94 2.05 -32.46
N SER A 257 -9.97 1.73 -31.58
CA SER A 257 -8.76 2.52 -31.38
C SER A 257 -7.89 2.52 -32.63
N LYS A 258 -7.69 1.35 -33.26
CA LYS A 258 -6.95 1.23 -34.54
C LYS A 258 -7.62 2.03 -35.63
N GLU A 259 -8.97 1.94 -35.78
CA GLU A 259 -9.73 2.71 -36.77
C GLU A 259 -9.62 4.22 -36.55
N ARG A 260 -9.73 4.68 -35.29
CA ARG A 260 -9.51 6.12 -34.95
C ARG A 260 -8.08 6.56 -35.24
N CYS A 261 -7.09 5.71 -34.95
CA CYS A 261 -5.69 6.01 -35.24
C CYS A 261 -5.44 6.11 -36.75
N MET A 262 -5.95 5.15 -37.53
CA MET A 262 -5.85 5.17 -38.99
C MET A 262 -6.55 6.40 -39.60
N ALA A 263 -7.73 6.75 -39.10
CA ALA A 263 -8.44 7.93 -39.55
C ALA A 263 -7.64 9.22 -39.25
N ARG A 264 -7.04 9.32 -38.07
CA ARG A 264 -6.16 10.47 -37.72
C ARG A 264 -4.92 10.50 -38.59
N CYS A 265 -4.27 9.35 -38.80
CA CYS A 265 -3.10 9.24 -39.67
C CYS A 265 -3.43 9.64 -41.11
N ALA A 266 -4.60 9.26 -41.63
CA ALA A 266 -5.06 9.70 -42.95
C ALA A 266 -5.20 11.23 -43.06
N ILE A 267 -5.82 11.83 -42.03
CA ILE A 267 -5.97 13.29 -41.96
C ILE A 267 -4.60 14.00 -41.91
N TYR A 268 -3.69 13.48 -41.08
CA TYR A 268 -2.32 14.02 -41.00
C TYR A 268 -1.55 13.81 -42.31
N LYS A 269 -1.72 12.68 -42.97
CA LYS A 269 -1.11 12.41 -44.28
C LYS A 269 -1.58 13.42 -45.30
N GLU A 270 -2.89 13.70 -45.39
CA GLU A 270 -3.43 14.71 -46.27
C GLU A 270 -2.91 16.12 -45.94
N GLN A 271 -2.84 16.48 -44.66
CA GLN A 271 -2.30 17.78 -44.24
C GLN A 271 -0.80 17.91 -44.55
N ILE A 272 -0.02 16.88 -44.33
CA ILE A 272 1.41 16.85 -44.69
C ILE A 272 1.55 16.95 -46.21
N MET A 273 0.76 16.21 -46.97
CA MET A 273 0.75 16.28 -48.43
C MET A 273 0.41 17.68 -48.91
N MET A 274 -0.60 18.35 -48.34
CA MET A 274 -0.95 19.73 -48.66
C MET A 274 0.18 20.73 -48.37
N VAL A 275 0.91 20.52 -47.28
CA VAL A 275 2.01 21.43 -46.88
C VAL A 275 3.29 21.16 -47.64
N VAL A 276 3.68 19.90 -47.78
CA VAL A 276 4.95 19.49 -48.42
C VAL A 276 4.87 19.57 -49.92
N TRP A 277 3.73 19.19 -50.53
CA TRP A 277 3.51 19.12 -51.94
C TRP A 277 2.69 20.31 -52.49
N HIS A 278 2.67 21.43 -51.74
CA HIS A 278 1.99 22.63 -52.27
C HIS A 278 2.64 23.04 -53.59
N PRO A 279 1.86 23.35 -54.65
CA PRO A 279 2.38 23.63 -55.99
C PRO A 279 3.53 24.68 -56.02
N THR A 280 3.41 25.73 -55.17
CA THR A 280 4.47 26.77 -55.11
C THR A 280 5.78 26.28 -54.48
N ARG A 281 5.78 25.18 -53.75
CA ARG A 281 7.01 24.59 -53.18
C ARG A 281 7.63 23.55 -54.09
N VAL A 282 6.81 22.87 -54.88
CA VAL A 282 7.21 21.77 -55.76
C VAL A 282 7.64 22.28 -57.14
N ALA A 283 7.04 23.36 -57.63
CA ALA A 283 7.34 23.97 -58.93
C ALA A 283 8.85 24.17 -59.19
N PRO A 284 9.64 24.71 -58.25
CA PRO A 284 11.11 24.86 -58.47
C PRO A 284 11.89 23.56 -58.66
N PHE A 285 11.38 22.45 -58.18
CA PHE A 285 12.00 21.13 -58.32
C PHE A 285 11.64 20.51 -59.67
N ILE A 286 10.35 20.66 -60.09
CA ILE A 286 9.91 20.20 -61.40
C ILE A 286 10.62 20.97 -62.51
N GLU A 287 10.80 22.29 -62.40
CA GLU A 287 11.56 23.12 -63.33
C GLU A 287 13.01 22.71 -63.48
N ARG A 288 13.60 22.03 -62.45
CA ARG A 288 14.95 21.49 -62.44
C ARG A 288 15.04 20.06 -62.95
N GLY A 289 13.93 19.45 -63.36
CA GLY A 289 13.85 18.08 -63.84
C GLY A 289 14.09 17.00 -62.76
N ILE A 290 13.82 17.34 -61.49
CA ILE A 290 13.91 16.37 -60.39
C ILE A 290 12.57 15.62 -60.35
N ASP A 291 12.65 14.29 -60.43
CA ASP A 291 11.46 13.43 -60.32
C ASP A 291 10.96 13.41 -58.89
N LEU A 292 9.64 13.65 -58.70
CA LEU A 292 9.01 13.73 -57.41
C LEU A 292 8.91 12.35 -56.71
N GLU A 293 9.05 11.25 -57.48
CA GLU A 293 9.07 9.89 -56.94
C GLU A 293 10.43 9.58 -56.24
N ASP A 294 11.51 10.26 -56.62
CA ASP A 294 12.82 10.13 -55.96
C ASP A 294 12.91 10.88 -54.63
N MET A 295 11.89 11.63 -54.26
CA MET A 295 11.81 12.40 -53.02
C MET A 295 10.90 11.76 -51.95
N MET A 296 10.28 10.63 -52.24
CA MET A 296 9.49 9.85 -51.31
C MET A 296 10.34 8.74 -50.65
#